data_7861ff944cc4a6459ed2664127960719
#
_entry.id   7861ff944cc4a6459ed2664127960719
#
_cell.length_a   1.000
_cell.length_b   1.000
_cell.length_c   1.000
_cell.angle_alpha   90.00
_cell.angle_beta   90.00
_cell.angle_gamma   90.00
#
_symmetry.space_group_name_H-M   'P 1'
#
loop_
_entity.id
_entity.type
_entity.pdbx_description
1 polymer ?
#
loop_
_entity_poly.entity_id
_entity_poly.type
_entity_poly.pdbx_seq_one_letter_code
_entity_poly.pdbx_strand_id
1 'polypeptide(L)'
;LPAASRAPLRLRAIFSAYGRQLVAPVFMAYVLAGGFVLGALFTYISGAPFVFTQHYGLDPQQFSYLFASNAVCLVLFGAAANAMLKRGASEQRGMYIGLVLHTLAGAGLWLAAGSLALPLWGYAALLALAIGSLGLVFGNLTALTMAHAGPQAGLASALMGMLQYLLSAVVGYVVSFAGTPLLSLPATVAICGGLAILCCLAAEGMRSRARAAASAGGA
;
A
#
# COMPACT_ATOMS: atom_id res chain seq x y z
N LEU A 1 22.72 -8.73 -19.86
CA LEU A 1 22.12 -9.95 -20.42
C LEU A 1 22.86 -10.31 -21.71
N PRO A 2 23.30 -11.58 -21.90
CA PRO A 2 23.95 -12.03 -23.13
C PRO A 2 23.05 -11.76 -24.35
N ALA A 3 23.63 -11.38 -25.49
CA ALA A 3 22.90 -11.01 -26.71
C ALA A 3 21.94 -12.11 -27.20
N ALA A 4 22.25 -13.38 -26.92
CA ALA A 4 21.42 -14.54 -27.30
C ALA A 4 20.08 -14.66 -26.51
N SER A 5 19.87 -13.90 -25.42
CA SER A 5 18.64 -13.94 -24.61
C SER A 5 17.67 -12.78 -24.92
N ARG A 6 17.98 -11.96 -25.93
CA ARG A 6 17.11 -10.83 -26.31
C ARG A 6 16.04 -11.33 -27.28
N ALA A 7 14.84 -11.56 -26.74
CA ALA A 7 13.68 -11.83 -27.60
C ALA A 7 13.38 -10.61 -28.48
N PRO A 8 13.07 -10.79 -29.79
CA PRO A 8 12.71 -9.68 -30.67
C PRO A 8 11.45 -8.97 -30.10
N LEU A 9 11.53 -7.64 -30.02
CA LEU A 9 10.43 -6.77 -29.57
C LEU A 9 9.28 -6.85 -30.61
N ARG A 10 8.34 -7.76 -30.40
CA ARG A 10 7.09 -7.83 -31.16
C ARG A 10 6.01 -7.10 -30.38
N LEU A 11 5.58 -5.93 -30.82
CA LEU A 11 4.54 -5.12 -30.14
C LEU A 11 3.30 -5.95 -29.81
N ARG A 12 2.83 -6.81 -30.74
CA ARG A 12 1.70 -7.70 -30.51
C ARG A 12 1.91 -8.67 -29.33
N ALA A 13 3.13 -9.17 -29.14
CA ALA A 13 3.47 -10.03 -28.01
C ALA A 13 3.47 -9.25 -26.69
N ILE A 14 3.91 -7.99 -26.72
CA ILE A 14 3.89 -7.10 -25.56
C ILE A 14 2.45 -6.81 -25.14
N PHE A 15 1.57 -6.37 -26.05
CA PHE A 15 0.17 -6.11 -25.75
C PHE A 15 -0.57 -7.37 -25.27
N SER A 16 -0.31 -8.53 -25.88
CA SER A 16 -0.86 -9.80 -25.42
C SER A 16 -0.40 -10.17 -24.01
N ALA A 17 0.85 -9.86 -23.64
CA ALA A 17 1.37 -10.09 -22.30
C ALA A 17 0.76 -9.15 -21.27
N TYR A 18 0.56 -7.87 -21.59
CA TYR A 18 -0.20 -6.94 -20.77
C TYR A 18 -1.63 -7.42 -20.56
N GLY A 19 -2.32 -7.83 -21.62
CA GLY A 19 -3.69 -8.38 -21.53
C GLY A 19 -3.77 -9.58 -20.60
N ARG A 20 -2.84 -10.55 -20.72
CA ARG A 20 -2.80 -11.72 -19.82
C ARG A 20 -2.59 -11.32 -18.35
N GLN A 21 -1.73 -10.33 -18.11
CA GLN A 21 -1.43 -9.89 -16.73
C GLN A 21 -2.62 -9.14 -16.12
N LEU A 22 -3.34 -8.34 -16.92
CA LEU A 22 -4.55 -7.62 -16.49
C LEU A 22 -5.70 -8.56 -16.12
N VAL A 23 -5.78 -9.73 -16.74
CA VAL A 23 -6.80 -10.74 -16.39
C VAL A 23 -6.33 -11.76 -15.35
N ALA A 24 -5.10 -11.65 -14.84
CA ALA A 24 -4.58 -12.50 -13.78
C ALA A 24 -5.14 -12.07 -12.41
N PRO A 25 -6.14 -12.76 -11.83
CA PRO A 25 -6.94 -12.19 -10.74
C PRO A 25 -6.14 -12.02 -9.45
N VAL A 26 -5.23 -12.94 -9.15
CA VAL A 26 -4.39 -12.86 -7.94
C VAL A 26 -3.40 -11.71 -8.04
N PHE A 27 -2.76 -11.53 -9.21
CA PHE A 27 -1.86 -10.41 -9.46
C PHE A 27 -2.60 -9.08 -9.32
N MET A 28 -3.77 -8.96 -9.97
CA MET A 28 -4.56 -7.73 -9.94
C MET A 28 -5.06 -7.38 -8.54
N ALA A 29 -5.44 -8.37 -7.73
CA ALA A 29 -5.86 -8.12 -6.36
C ALA A 29 -4.72 -7.53 -5.50
N TYR A 30 -3.49 -8.03 -5.63
CA TYR A 30 -2.34 -7.44 -4.94
C TYR A 30 -1.96 -6.06 -5.52
N VAL A 31 -2.09 -5.85 -6.83
CA VAL A 31 -1.87 -4.55 -7.45
C VAL A 31 -2.86 -3.51 -6.91
N LEU A 32 -4.15 -3.86 -6.81
CA LEU A 32 -5.18 -2.98 -6.25
C LEU A 32 -4.90 -2.68 -4.77
N ALA A 33 -4.51 -3.69 -3.98
CA ALA A 33 -4.10 -3.46 -2.59
C ALA A 33 -2.98 -2.43 -2.49
N GLY A 34 -1.94 -2.56 -3.32
CA GLY A 34 -0.83 -1.61 -3.38
C GLY A 34 -1.26 -0.21 -3.82
N GLY A 35 -2.21 -0.10 -4.74
CA GLY A 35 -2.78 1.16 -5.19
C GLY A 35 -3.55 1.90 -4.10
N PHE A 36 -4.34 1.19 -3.28
CA PHE A 36 -5.01 1.77 -2.12
C PHE A 36 -4.00 2.23 -1.05
N VAL A 37 -3.00 1.42 -0.74
CA VAL A 37 -1.93 1.78 0.20
C VAL A 37 -1.18 3.04 -0.27
N LEU A 38 -0.87 3.11 -1.56
CA LEU A 38 -0.20 4.26 -2.15
C LEU A 38 -1.12 5.49 -2.16
N GLY A 39 -2.43 5.31 -2.39
CA GLY A 39 -3.44 6.37 -2.28
C GLY A 39 -3.52 6.97 -0.89
N ALA A 40 -3.49 6.15 0.17
CA ALA A 40 -3.41 6.60 1.54
C ALA A 40 -2.13 7.41 1.80
N LEU A 41 -0.98 6.92 1.32
CA LEU A 41 0.30 7.62 1.47
C LEU A 41 0.29 8.99 0.76
N PHE A 42 -0.22 9.08 -0.47
CA PHE A 42 -0.30 10.37 -1.19
C PHE A 42 -1.31 11.33 -0.55
N THR A 43 -2.42 10.82 -0.01
CA THR A 43 -3.34 11.64 0.80
C THR A 43 -2.65 12.21 2.03
N TYR A 44 -1.82 11.40 2.71
CA TYR A 44 -0.98 11.90 3.81
C TYR A 44 -0.01 12.98 3.33
N ILE A 45 0.75 12.75 2.26
CA ILE A 45 1.74 13.71 1.75
C ILE A 45 1.08 15.05 1.40
N SER A 46 -0.11 15.00 0.79
CA SER A 46 -0.83 16.21 0.36
C SER A 46 -1.59 16.90 1.50
N GLY A 47 -2.16 16.13 2.43
CA GLY A 47 -3.05 16.63 3.48
C GLY A 47 -2.34 17.03 4.77
N ALA A 48 -1.23 16.36 5.12
CA ALA A 48 -0.51 16.61 6.37
C ALA A 48 -0.05 18.06 6.55
N PRO A 49 0.50 18.76 5.52
CA PRO A 49 0.86 20.16 5.68
C PRO A 49 -0.29 21.01 6.20
N PHE A 50 -1.49 20.86 5.62
CA PHE A 50 -2.67 21.63 6.02
C PHE A 50 -3.10 21.34 7.45
N VAL A 51 -3.09 20.06 7.85
CA VAL A 51 -3.45 19.68 9.23
C VAL A 51 -2.47 20.28 10.23
N PHE A 52 -1.18 20.11 10.01
CA PHE A 52 -0.19 20.54 11.00
C PHE A 52 0.04 22.05 11.02
N THR A 53 0.00 22.74 9.88
CA THR A 53 0.22 24.18 9.86
C THR A 53 -1.05 24.98 10.13
N GLN A 54 -2.21 24.59 9.57
CA GLN A 54 -3.44 25.38 9.71
C GLN A 54 -4.24 25.01 10.97
N HIS A 55 -4.28 23.72 11.35
CA HIS A 55 -5.06 23.32 12.52
C HIS A 55 -4.22 23.36 13.80
N TYR A 56 -2.98 22.87 13.76
CA TYR A 56 -2.10 22.83 14.94
C TYR A 56 -1.14 24.04 15.02
N GLY A 57 -1.09 24.90 14.02
CA GLY A 57 -0.30 26.13 14.04
C GLY A 57 1.23 25.94 13.98
N LEU A 58 1.72 24.78 13.49
CA LEU A 58 3.14 24.56 13.33
C LEU A 58 3.71 25.45 12.23
N ASP A 59 4.91 25.99 12.48
CA ASP A 59 5.67 26.65 11.43
C ASP A 59 6.21 25.61 10.41
N PRO A 60 6.61 26.04 9.21
CA PRO A 60 7.10 25.13 8.16
C PRO A 60 8.31 24.30 8.57
N GLN A 61 9.15 24.79 9.47
CA GLN A 61 10.34 24.08 9.93
C GLN A 61 9.96 22.96 10.92
N GLN A 62 9.08 23.26 11.88
CA GLN A 62 8.53 22.29 12.82
C GLN A 62 7.79 21.17 12.08
N PHE A 63 6.96 21.53 11.08
CA PHE A 63 6.31 20.56 10.22
C PHE A 63 7.33 19.67 9.49
N SER A 64 8.41 20.24 8.96
CA SER A 64 9.45 19.47 8.25
C SER A 64 10.10 18.42 9.16
N TYR A 65 10.37 18.74 10.42
CA TYR A 65 10.91 17.77 11.38
C TYR A 65 9.91 16.63 11.68
N LEU A 66 8.64 16.98 11.85
CA LEU A 66 7.58 15.99 12.07
C LEU A 66 7.40 15.09 10.83
N PHE A 67 7.42 15.67 9.64
CA PHE A 67 7.34 14.92 8.40
C PHE A 67 8.54 13.97 8.22
N ALA A 68 9.75 14.45 8.52
CA ALA A 68 10.96 13.64 8.49
C ALA A 68 10.91 12.49 9.53
N SER A 69 10.35 12.72 10.73
CA SER A 69 10.17 11.66 11.73
C SER A 69 9.28 10.54 11.23
N ASN A 70 8.22 10.84 10.48
CA ASN A 70 7.36 9.83 9.86
C ASN A 70 8.12 9.00 8.81
N ALA A 71 9.01 9.63 8.03
CA ALA A 71 9.87 8.92 7.10
C ALA A 71 10.85 7.98 7.82
N VAL A 72 11.40 8.41 8.96
CA VAL A 72 12.24 7.54 9.82
C VAL A 72 11.43 6.36 10.34
N CYS A 73 10.19 6.57 10.83
CA CYS A 73 9.31 5.48 11.23
C CYS A 73 9.08 4.47 10.10
N LEU A 74 8.82 4.95 8.88
CA LEU A 74 8.64 4.08 7.71
C LEU A 74 9.88 3.22 7.44
N VAL A 75 11.07 3.80 7.53
CA VAL A 75 12.35 3.05 7.38
C VAL A 75 12.54 2.03 8.50
N LEU A 76 12.24 2.40 9.75
CA LEU A 76 12.37 1.49 10.90
C LEU A 76 11.42 0.29 10.79
N PHE A 77 10.17 0.52 10.40
CA PHE A 77 9.22 -0.58 10.14
C PHE A 77 9.63 -1.42 8.93
N GLY A 78 10.25 -0.83 7.90
CA GLY A 78 10.83 -1.57 6.79
C GLY A 78 12.01 -2.45 7.23
N ALA A 79 12.87 -1.93 8.10
CA ALA A 79 13.95 -2.72 8.70
C ALA A 79 13.42 -3.86 9.59
N ALA A 80 12.33 -3.61 10.33
CA ALA A 80 11.63 -4.64 11.11
C ALA A 80 11.04 -5.72 10.19
N ALA A 81 10.43 -5.37 9.06
CA ALA A 81 9.97 -6.33 8.05
C ALA A 81 11.10 -7.26 7.59
N ASN A 82 12.23 -6.67 7.23
CA ASN A 82 13.40 -7.44 6.80
C ASN A 82 13.95 -8.34 7.92
N ALA A 83 13.96 -7.87 9.16
CA ALA A 83 14.36 -8.68 10.32
C ALA A 83 13.39 -9.85 10.57
N MET A 84 12.08 -9.65 10.37
CA MET A 84 11.07 -10.70 10.46
C MET A 84 11.30 -11.78 9.40
N LEU A 85 11.55 -11.40 8.15
CA LEU A 85 11.86 -12.33 7.06
C LEU A 85 13.13 -13.15 7.36
N LYS A 86 14.19 -12.51 7.85
CA LYS A 86 15.44 -13.20 8.25
C LYS A 86 15.22 -14.21 9.38
N ARG A 87 14.21 -14.02 10.22
CA ARG A 87 13.81 -14.95 11.28
C ARG A 87 12.79 -16.02 10.82
N GLY A 88 12.53 -16.12 9.52
CA GLY A 88 11.65 -17.12 8.94
C GLY A 88 10.16 -16.75 8.92
N ALA A 89 9.80 -15.50 9.20
CA ALA A 89 8.42 -15.06 8.98
C ALA A 89 8.12 -14.96 7.49
N SER A 90 6.86 -15.24 7.10
CA SER A 90 6.42 -15.08 5.72
C SER A 90 6.16 -13.61 5.38
N GLU A 91 6.30 -13.26 4.08
CA GLU A 91 5.94 -11.94 3.55
C GLU A 91 4.48 -11.59 3.87
N GLN A 92 3.58 -12.57 3.80
CA GLN A 92 2.17 -12.40 4.13
C GLN A 92 1.97 -11.92 5.57
N ARG A 93 2.68 -12.54 6.53
CA ARG A 93 2.58 -12.14 7.96
C ARG A 93 3.01 -10.69 8.15
N GLY A 94 4.15 -10.29 7.59
CA GLY A 94 4.64 -8.91 7.67
C GLY A 94 3.66 -7.92 7.05
N MET A 95 3.14 -8.23 5.86
CA MET A 95 2.16 -7.42 5.15
C MET A 95 0.87 -7.22 5.97
N TYR A 96 0.28 -8.30 6.51
CA TYR A 96 -0.96 -8.19 7.28
C TYR A 96 -0.78 -7.44 8.60
N ILE A 97 0.33 -7.65 9.31
CA ILE A 97 0.65 -6.86 10.52
C ILE A 97 0.69 -5.37 10.16
N GLY A 98 1.39 -5.01 9.08
CA GLY A 98 1.49 -3.63 8.62
C GLY A 98 0.13 -3.04 8.22
N LEU A 99 -0.67 -3.77 7.43
CA LEU A 99 -2.00 -3.32 7.00
C LEU A 99 -2.97 -3.16 8.17
N VAL A 100 -2.97 -4.09 9.13
CA VAL A 100 -3.83 -3.99 10.33
C VAL A 100 -3.43 -2.79 11.19
N LEU A 101 -2.13 -2.60 11.45
CA LEU A 101 -1.63 -1.43 12.18
C LEU A 101 -2.00 -0.12 11.47
N HIS A 102 -1.80 -0.05 10.15
CA HIS A 102 -2.18 1.09 9.32
C HIS A 102 -3.66 1.42 9.43
N THR A 103 -4.51 0.41 9.24
CA THR A 103 -5.97 0.58 9.25
C THR A 103 -6.48 0.96 10.63
N LEU A 104 -6.01 0.30 11.69
CA LEU A 104 -6.44 0.59 13.07
C LEU A 104 -5.95 1.97 13.54
N ALA A 105 -4.71 2.34 13.21
CA ALA A 105 -4.20 3.66 13.53
C ALA A 105 -4.97 4.76 12.78
N GLY A 106 -5.30 4.55 11.49
CA GLY A 106 -6.13 5.44 10.71
C GLY A 106 -7.55 5.57 11.26
N ALA A 107 -8.19 4.45 11.60
CA ALA A 107 -9.53 4.43 12.18
C ALA A 107 -9.56 5.09 13.57
N GLY A 108 -8.59 4.79 14.41
CA GLY A 108 -8.45 5.41 15.72
C GLY A 108 -8.25 6.92 15.62
N LEU A 109 -7.42 7.35 14.66
CA LEU A 109 -7.19 8.76 14.40
C LEU A 109 -8.45 9.47 13.89
N TRP A 110 -9.21 8.84 12.99
CA TRP A 110 -10.46 9.38 12.46
C TRP A 110 -11.53 9.54 13.54
N LEU A 111 -11.72 8.51 14.36
CA LEU A 111 -12.68 8.54 15.47
C LEU A 111 -12.28 9.60 16.51
N ALA A 112 -11.02 9.65 16.86
CA ALA A 112 -10.53 10.59 17.86
C ALA A 112 -10.54 12.05 17.35
N ALA A 113 -10.20 12.29 16.09
CA ALA A 113 -10.28 13.62 15.49
C ALA A 113 -11.72 14.14 15.33
N GLY A 114 -12.69 13.22 15.18
CA GLY A 114 -14.12 13.56 15.07
C GLY A 114 -14.83 13.78 16.41
N SER A 115 -14.35 13.16 17.50
CA SER A 115 -15.02 13.15 18.81
C SER A 115 -14.23 13.84 19.92
N LEU A 116 -12.92 13.94 19.80
CA LEU A 116 -12.01 14.46 20.81
C LEU A 116 -11.12 15.54 20.20
N ALA A 117 -10.87 16.63 20.93
CA ALA A 117 -9.82 17.58 20.59
C ALA A 117 -8.46 16.90 20.86
N LEU A 118 -7.93 16.15 19.87
CA LEU A 118 -6.64 15.50 20.02
C LEU A 118 -5.52 16.53 20.12
N PRO A 119 -4.63 16.42 21.12
CA PRO A 119 -3.44 17.25 21.16
C PRO A 119 -2.51 16.88 19.97
N LEU A 120 -1.69 17.84 19.55
CA LEU A 120 -0.72 17.69 18.45
C LEU A 120 0.03 16.35 18.51
N TRP A 121 0.60 16.02 19.67
CA TRP A 121 1.43 14.81 19.82
C TRP A 121 0.62 13.51 19.72
N GLY A 122 -0.64 13.51 20.13
CA GLY A 122 -1.54 12.38 19.96
C GLY A 122 -1.85 12.13 18.49
N TYR A 123 -2.18 13.19 17.75
CA TYR A 123 -2.41 13.11 16.30
C TYR A 123 -1.13 12.66 15.57
N ALA A 124 0.01 13.28 15.87
CA ALA A 124 1.29 12.96 15.27
C ALA A 124 1.72 11.50 15.52
N ALA A 125 1.55 10.99 16.73
CA ALA A 125 1.92 9.62 17.08
C ALA A 125 1.08 8.57 16.34
N LEU A 126 -0.24 8.75 16.30
CA LEU A 126 -1.13 7.85 15.57
C LEU A 126 -0.87 7.90 14.06
N LEU A 127 -0.60 9.10 13.53
CA LEU A 127 -0.26 9.26 12.12
C LEU A 127 1.10 8.64 11.80
N ALA A 128 2.10 8.78 12.69
CA ALA A 128 3.40 8.14 12.54
C ALA A 128 3.29 6.62 12.58
N LEU A 129 2.41 6.06 13.42
CA LEU A 129 2.13 4.62 13.44
C LEU A 129 1.45 4.18 12.13
N ALA A 130 0.44 4.93 11.65
CA ALA A 130 -0.26 4.63 10.42
C ALA A 130 0.68 4.64 9.21
N ILE A 131 1.48 5.68 9.05
CA ILE A 131 2.40 5.82 7.91
C ILE A 131 3.62 4.94 8.07
N GLY A 132 4.20 4.87 9.27
CA GLY A 132 5.35 4.02 9.55
C GLY A 132 5.07 2.56 9.25
N SER A 133 3.90 2.03 9.64
CA SER A 133 3.51 0.64 9.40
C SER A 133 3.49 0.24 7.91
N LEU A 134 3.40 1.20 6.98
CA LEU A 134 3.55 0.94 5.55
C LEU A 134 4.94 0.41 5.18
N GLY A 135 5.96 0.64 6.01
CA GLY A 135 7.27 0.03 5.88
C GLY A 135 7.21 -1.51 5.94
N LEU A 136 6.31 -2.08 6.74
CA LEU A 136 6.03 -3.53 6.73
C LEU A 136 5.30 -3.98 5.46
N VAL A 137 4.54 -3.09 4.82
CA VAL A 137 3.65 -3.44 3.71
C VAL A 137 4.38 -3.41 2.37
N PHE A 138 5.06 -2.33 2.02
CA PHE A 138 5.56 -2.09 0.66
C PHE A 138 6.43 -3.20 0.11
N GLY A 139 7.47 -3.61 0.84
CA GLY A 139 8.38 -4.66 0.39
C GLY A 139 7.70 -6.01 0.27
N ASN A 140 6.94 -6.38 1.29
CA ASN A 140 6.23 -7.67 1.34
C ASN A 140 5.14 -7.77 0.28
N LEU A 141 4.33 -6.73 0.11
CA LEU A 141 3.27 -6.70 -0.91
C LEU A 141 3.86 -6.72 -2.33
N THR A 142 4.94 -6.00 -2.58
CA THR A 142 5.65 -6.04 -3.85
C THR A 142 6.18 -7.45 -4.14
N ALA A 143 6.81 -8.11 -3.17
CA ALA A 143 7.31 -9.48 -3.30
C ALA A 143 6.16 -10.46 -3.64
N LEU A 144 5.04 -10.38 -2.92
CA LEU A 144 3.85 -11.21 -3.17
C LEU A 144 3.24 -10.95 -4.55
N THR A 145 3.18 -9.69 -4.99
CA THR A 145 2.68 -9.32 -6.31
C THR A 145 3.60 -9.91 -7.41
N MET A 146 4.91 -9.73 -7.25
CA MET A 146 5.89 -10.19 -8.25
C MET A 146 6.03 -11.72 -8.29
N ALA A 147 5.73 -12.43 -7.21
CA ALA A 147 5.63 -13.89 -7.22
C ALA A 147 4.57 -14.42 -8.20
N HIS A 148 3.61 -13.57 -8.61
CA HIS A 148 2.56 -13.89 -9.58
C HIS A 148 2.75 -13.19 -10.93
N ALA A 149 3.92 -12.60 -11.17
CA ALA A 149 4.23 -11.85 -12.39
C ALA A 149 4.47 -12.74 -13.63
N GLY A 150 4.69 -14.05 -13.42
CA GLY A 150 5.04 -14.98 -14.51
C GLY A 150 6.43 -14.69 -15.12
N PRO A 151 6.71 -15.20 -16.33
CA PRO A 151 8.05 -15.14 -16.92
C PRO A 151 8.46 -13.73 -17.38
N GLN A 152 7.54 -12.77 -17.44
CA GLN A 152 7.78 -11.40 -17.90
C GLN A 152 7.77 -10.40 -16.74
N ALA A 153 8.59 -10.63 -15.72
CA ALA A 153 8.63 -9.85 -14.48
C ALA A 153 8.83 -8.33 -14.71
N GLY A 154 9.63 -7.91 -15.69
CA GLY A 154 9.82 -6.49 -16.01
C GLY A 154 8.54 -5.81 -16.50
N LEU A 155 7.76 -6.48 -17.36
CA LEU A 155 6.48 -5.98 -17.85
C LEU A 155 5.45 -5.92 -16.71
N ALA A 156 5.40 -6.96 -15.88
CA ALA A 156 4.50 -7.01 -14.72
C ALA A 156 4.82 -5.91 -13.70
N SER A 157 6.10 -5.62 -13.45
CA SER A 157 6.53 -4.54 -12.57
C SER A 157 6.12 -3.17 -13.11
N ALA A 158 6.28 -2.92 -14.42
CA ALA A 158 5.85 -1.66 -15.04
C ALA A 158 4.33 -1.49 -14.96
N LEU A 159 3.56 -2.57 -15.23
CA LEU A 159 2.10 -2.56 -15.15
C LEU A 159 1.64 -2.33 -13.71
N MET A 160 2.25 -3.01 -12.73
CA MET A 160 1.99 -2.83 -11.31
C MET A 160 2.15 -1.37 -10.90
N GLY A 161 3.31 -0.76 -11.21
CA GLY A 161 3.57 0.63 -10.86
C GLY A 161 2.56 1.57 -11.51
N MET A 162 2.30 1.43 -12.82
CA MET A 162 1.34 2.27 -13.53
C MET A 162 -0.07 2.20 -12.90
N LEU A 163 -0.58 0.99 -12.65
CA LEU A 163 -1.92 0.82 -12.09
C LEU A 163 -2.04 1.32 -10.65
N GLN A 164 -1.00 1.11 -9.83
CA GLN A 164 -0.97 1.61 -8.47
C GLN A 164 -0.97 3.15 -8.42
N TYR A 165 -0.17 3.81 -9.26
CA TYR A 165 -0.18 5.27 -9.35
C TYR A 165 -1.50 5.81 -9.91
N LEU A 166 -2.09 5.15 -10.92
CA LEU A 166 -3.39 5.53 -11.45
C LEU A 166 -4.48 5.43 -10.38
N LEU A 167 -4.54 4.32 -9.63
CA LEU A 167 -5.51 4.16 -8.55
C LEU A 167 -5.28 5.19 -7.44
N SER A 168 -4.02 5.45 -7.07
CA SER A 168 -3.71 6.46 -6.06
C SER A 168 -4.12 7.88 -6.50
N ALA A 169 -4.00 8.21 -7.78
CA ALA A 169 -4.48 9.46 -8.34
C ALA A 169 -6.02 9.57 -8.26
N VAL A 170 -6.74 8.47 -8.54
CA VAL A 170 -8.20 8.42 -8.36
C VAL A 170 -8.59 8.61 -6.90
N VAL A 171 -7.90 7.95 -5.96
CA VAL A 171 -8.12 8.15 -4.52
C VAL A 171 -7.90 9.60 -4.14
N GLY A 172 -6.78 10.21 -4.55
CA GLY A 172 -6.48 11.63 -4.27
C GLY A 172 -7.53 12.57 -4.85
N TYR A 173 -8.01 12.29 -6.06
CA TYR A 173 -9.10 13.05 -6.69
C TYR A 173 -10.40 12.96 -5.87
N VAL A 174 -10.81 11.76 -5.48
CA VAL A 174 -12.01 11.57 -4.65
C VAL A 174 -11.89 12.28 -3.30
N VAL A 175 -10.73 12.18 -2.66
CA VAL A 175 -10.47 12.82 -1.36
C VAL A 175 -10.49 14.35 -1.45
N SER A 176 -10.16 14.94 -2.60
CA SER A 176 -10.23 16.40 -2.79
C SER A 176 -11.62 16.99 -2.59
N PHE A 177 -12.67 16.17 -2.68
CA PHE A 177 -14.06 16.56 -2.39
C PHE A 177 -14.54 16.18 -0.99
N ALA A 178 -13.73 15.53 -0.18
CA ALA A 178 -14.14 14.92 1.10
C ALA A 178 -14.08 15.87 2.32
N GLY A 179 -14.05 17.19 2.10
CA GLY A 179 -14.08 18.18 3.18
C GLY A 179 -12.69 18.49 3.77
N THR A 180 -12.62 18.74 5.09
CA THR A 180 -11.38 19.22 5.73
C THR A 180 -10.32 18.13 5.84
N PRO A 181 -9.04 18.44 5.59
CA PRO A 181 -7.94 17.45 5.70
C PRO A 181 -7.81 16.81 7.08
N LEU A 182 -8.26 17.47 8.15
CA LEU A 182 -8.24 16.94 9.51
C LEU A 182 -9.01 15.61 9.64
N LEU A 183 -10.14 15.47 8.95
CA LEU A 183 -11.00 14.28 8.99
C LEU A 183 -10.82 13.40 7.74
N SER A 184 -10.66 14.00 6.57
CA SER A 184 -10.56 13.25 5.31
C SER A 184 -9.27 12.43 5.20
N LEU A 185 -8.14 12.93 5.75
CA LEU A 185 -6.88 12.22 5.75
C LEU A 185 -6.98 10.89 6.56
N PRO A 186 -7.33 10.90 7.85
CA PRO A 186 -7.40 9.65 8.62
C PRO A 186 -8.51 8.73 8.13
N ALA A 187 -9.64 9.26 7.65
CA ALA A 187 -10.69 8.45 7.03
C ALA A 187 -10.17 7.70 5.80
N THR A 188 -9.41 8.40 4.93
CA THR A 188 -8.80 7.78 3.74
C THR A 188 -7.79 6.70 4.13
N VAL A 189 -6.96 6.95 5.14
CA VAL A 189 -6.02 5.95 5.69
C VAL A 189 -6.76 4.69 6.12
N ALA A 190 -7.84 4.83 6.90
CA ALA A 190 -8.63 3.70 7.37
C ALA A 190 -9.34 2.95 6.23
N ILE A 191 -10.01 3.66 5.33
CA ILE A 191 -10.76 3.07 4.22
C ILE A 191 -9.82 2.37 3.24
N CYS A 192 -8.75 3.03 2.82
CA CYS A 192 -7.78 2.43 1.90
C CYS A 192 -7.06 1.23 2.53
N GLY A 193 -6.73 1.29 3.82
CA GLY A 193 -6.17 0.16 4.55
C GLY A 193 -7.13 -1.03 4.59
N GLY A 194 -8.40 -0.80 4.89
CA GLY A 194 -9.45 -1.82 4.86
C GLY A 194 -9.65 -2.43 3.48
N LEU A 195 -9.72 -1.61 2.43
CA LEU A 195 -9.81 -2.08 1.05
C LEU A 195 -8.58 -2.89 0.62
N ALA A 196 -7.38 -2.47 1.04
CA ALA A 196 -6.16 -3.23 0.77
C ALA A 196 -6.19 -4.62 1.46
N ILE A 197 -6.66 -4.71 2.70
CA ILE A 197 -6.85 -5.99 3.40
C ILE A 197 -7.84 -6.88 2.64
N LEU A 198 -8.99 -6.34 2.22
CA LEU A 198 -9.99 -7.10 1.45
C LEU A 198 -9.42 -7.62 0.12
N CYS A 199 -8.65 -6.81 -0.61
CA CYS A 199 -7.98 -7.22 -1.84
C CYS A 199 -6.97 -8.36 -1.57
N CYS A 200 -6.19 -8.27 -0.49
CA CYS A 200 -5.23 -9.33 -0.12
C CYS A 200 -5.94 -10.63 0.28
N LEU A 201 -7.02 -10.56 1.05
CA LEU A 201 -7.83 -11.73 1.41
C LEU A 201 -8.48 -12.37 0.17
N ALA A 202 -8.97 -11.57 -0.77
CA ALA A 202 -9.49 -12.06 -2.05
C ALA A 202 -8.41 -12.80 -2.85
N ALA A 203 -7.18 -12.25 -2.92
CA ALA A 203 -6.05 -12.90 -3.57
C ALA A 203 -5.75 -14.27 -2.95
N GLU A 204 -5.74 -14.37 -1.63
CA GLU A 204 -5.48 -15.64 -0.93
C GLU A 204 -6.61 -16.66 -1.11
N GLY A 205 -7.87 -16.21 -1.07
CA GLY A 205 -9.02 -17.04 -1.35
C GLY A 205 -8.99 -17.63 -2.76
N MET A 206 -8.58 -16.84 -3.76
CA MET A 206 -8.41 -17.33 -5.13
C MET A 206 -7.26 -18.34 -5.24
N ARG A 207 -6.15 -18.13 -4.55
CA ARG A 207 -5.00 -19.05 -4.51
C ARG A 207 -5.37 -20.40 -3.87
N SER A 208 -6.09 -20.37 -2.75
CA SER A 208 -6.50 -21.60 -2.05
C SER A 208 -7.46 -22.45 -2.91
N ARG A 209 -8.41 -21.80 -3.57
CA ARG A 209 -9.34 -22.50 -4.51
C ARG A 209 -8.60 -23.12 -5.69
N ALA A 210 -7.65 -22.40 -6.28
CA ALA A 210 -6.85 -22.93 -7.39
C ALA A 210 -6.01 -24.15 -6.97
N ARG A 211 -5.44 -24.13 -5.76
CA ARG A 211 -4.70 -25.27 -5.21
C ARG A 211 -5.61 -26.49 -4.95
N ALA A 212 -6.79 -26.25 -4.37
CA ALA A 212 -7.76 -27.31 -4.11
C ALA A 212 -8.25 -27.97 -5.41
N ALA A 213 -8.50 -27.18 -6.46
CA ALA A 213 -8.89 -27.72 -7.77
C ALA A 213 -7.77 -28.55 -8.42
N ALA A 214 -6.51 -28.11 -8.29
CA ALA A 214 -5.36 -28.86 -8.82
C ALA A 214 -5.16 -30.21 -8.10
N SER A 215 -5.37 -30.26 -6.77
CA SER A 215 -5.28 -31.51 -6.01
C SER A 215 -6.42 -32.51 -6.29
N ALA A 216 -7.62 -32.00 -6.60
CA ALA A 216 -8.79 -32.85 -6.94
C ALA A 216 -8.75 -33.41 -8.37
N GLY A 217 -8.08 -32.71 -9.31
CA GLY A 217 -7.96 -33.17 -10.71
C GLY A 217 -6.78 -34.12 -10.99
N GLY A 218 -5.91 -34.36 -10.00
CA GLY A 218 -4.74 -35.24 -10.10
C GLY A 218 -4.95 -36.62 -9.43
N ALA A 219 -6.14 -36.89 -8.87
CA ALA A 219 -6.56 -38.19 -8.35
C ALA A 219 -7.48 -38.91 -9.35
#